data_cec0cba64e13967a68226c92d3a991e1
#
_entry.id   cec0cba64e13967a68226c92d3a991e1
#
_cell.length_a   1.000
_cell.length_b   1.000
_cell.length_c   1.000
_cell.angle_alpha   90.00
_cell.angle_beta   90.00
_cell.angle_gamma   90.00
#
_symmetry.space_group_name_H-M   'P 1'
#
loop_
_entity.id
_entity.type
_entity.pdbx_description
1 polymer ?
#
loop_
_entity_poly.entity_id
_entity_poly.type
_entity_poly.pdbx_seq_one_letter_code
_entity_poly.pdbx_strand_id
1 'polypeptide(L)'
;LEQNAMAESWEDLRIDGQGFDLKAGVIFRPVETSPFRIGLYVNTPTWYDLTLSSANDVTMTDAAGSLDKGQKADYDYKVYTPWKFGVSLGHTLAGCLALGATYEYSDYGSIDNRINDGGYYDDWSYYFQQSSSDRTMNRHTKSTLKGVSTLKLGMEFKPMPEFSIRLGYN
;
A
#
# COMPACT_ATOMS: atom_id res chain seq x y z
N LEU A 1 -8.55 -43.57 -33.63
CA LEU A 1 -8.02 -43.53 -32.25
C LEU A 1 -7.83 -42.08 -31.89
N GLU A 2 -8.76 -41.48 -31.17
CA GLU A 2 -8.55 -40.15 -30.54
C GLU A 2 -7.52 -40.32 -29.42
N GLN A 3 -6.37 -39.70 -29.59
CA GLN A 3 -5.40 -39.57 -28.51
C GLN A 3 -5.86 -38.41 -27.61
N ASN A 4 -6.45 -38.75 -26.51
CA ASN A 4 -6.78 -37.74 -25.48
C ASN A 4 -5.46 -37.35 -24.79
N ALA A 5 -4.89 -36.20 -25.16
CA ALA A 5 -3.83 -35.54 -24.42
C ALA A 5 -4.46 -34.56 -23.42
N MET A 6 -4.01 -34.60 -22.17
CA MET A 6 -4.41 -33.67 -21.11
C MET A 6 -3.21 -32.81 -20.74
N ALA A 7 -3.40 -31.52 -20.68
CA ALA A 7 -2.41 -30.57 -20.12
C ALA A 7 -3.00 -29.89 -18.90
N GLU A 8 -2.29 -29.93 -17.80
CA GLU A 8 -2.61 -29.25 -16.56
C GLU A 8 -1.50 -28.24 -16.26
N SER A 9 -1.87 -27.00 -16.00
CA SER A 9 -0.95 -25.94 -15.62
C SER A 9 -1.33 -25.40 -14.26
N TRP A 10 -0.35 -25.31 -13.37
CA TRP A 10 -0.49 -24.73 -12.06
C TRP A 10 0.48 -23.55 -11.90
N GLU A 11 0.00 -22.44 -11.36
CA GLU A 11 0.77 -21.23 -11.12
C GLU A 11 0.58 -20.79 -9.68
N ASP A 12 1.68 -20.56 -8.98
CA ASP A 12 1.71 -19.96 -7.66
C ASP A 12 2.51 -18.65 -7.71
N LEU A 13 1.88 -17.59 -7.21
CA LEU A 13 2.46 -16.28 -7.17
C LEU A 13 2.41 -15.75 -5.72
N ARG A 14 3.57 -15.45 -5.16
CA ARG A 14 3.70 -14.97 -3.78
C ARG A 14 4.53 -13.70 -3.73
N ILE A 15 4.05 -12.71 -2.95
CA ILE A 15 4.80 -11.48 -2.67
C ILE A 15 5.04 -11.41 -1.17
N ASP A 16 6.31 -11.36 -0.80
CA ASP A 16 6.77 -11.16 0.57
C ASP A 16 7.58 -9.88 0.66
N GLY A 17 7.62 -9.24 1.81
CA GLY A 17 8.46 -8.08 2.01
C GLY A 17 8.14 -7.28 3.24
N GLN A 18 8.81 -6.16 3.35
CA GLN A 18 8.68 -5.23 4.47
C GLN A 18 8.59 -3.80 3.96
N GLY A 19 7.99 -2.93 4.78
CA GLY A 19 7.89 -1.51 4.46
C GLY A 19 8.04 -0.66 5.70
N PHE A 20 8.56 0.55 5.50
CA PHE A 20 8.73 1.54 6.54
C PHE A 20 8.15 2.87 6.10
N ASP A 21 7.42 3.54 6.99
CA ASP A 21 6.96 4.91 6.81
C ASP A 21 7.06 5.71 8.13
N LEU A 22 6.95 7.02 8.00
CA LEU A 22 6.84 7.94 9.12
C LEU A 22 5.53 8.73 9.01
N LYS A 23 4.89 8.92 10.16
CA LYS A 23 3.66 9.71 10.27
C LYS A 23 3.86 10.79 11.32
N ALA A 24 3.55 12.03 10.96
CA ALA A 24 3.57 13.14 11.87
C ALA A 24 2.26 13.91 11.80
N GLY A 25 1.82 14.44 12.93
CA GLY A 25 0.60 15.22 12.98
C GLY A 25 0.59 16.18 14.17
N VAL A 26 -0.17 17.25 14.00
CA VAL A 26 -0.42 18.23 15.06
C VAL A 26 -1.92 18.46 15.19
N ILE A 27 -2.37 18.65 16.41
CA ILE A 27 -3.74 19.06 16.73
C ILE A 27 -3.67 20.44 17.36
N PHE A 28 -4.38 21.36 16.76
CA PHE A 28 -4.45 22.75 17.20
C PHE A 28 -5.87 23.07 17.71
N ARG A 29 -5.95 23.73 18.86
CA ARG A 29 -7.19 24.25 19.43
C ARG A 29 -7.16 25.77 19.34
N PRO A 30 -7.83 26.38 18.33
CA PRO A 30 -7.73 27.83 18.10
C PRO A 30 -8.34 28.68 19.20
N VAL A 31 -9.31 28.13 19.94
CA VAL A 31 -9.98 28.81 21.04
C VAL A 31 -10.02 27.88 22.25
N GLU A 32 -9.41 28.27 23.37
CA GLU A 32 -9.27 27.44 24.56
C GLU A 32 -10.60 27.01 25.17
N THR A 33 -11.59 27.88 25.12
CA THR A 33 -12.95 27.66 25.68
C THR A 33 -13.84 26.84 24.72
N SER A 34 -13.43 26.67 23.45
CA SER A 34 -14.18 25.91 22.44
C SER A 34 -13.66 24.50 22.33
N PRO A 35 -14.53 23.48 22.20
CA PRO A 35 -14.14 22.11 21.91
C PRO A 35 -13.70 21.90 20.45
N PHE A 36 -13.67 22.96 19.64
CA PHE A 36 -13.23 22.88 18.23
C PHE A 36 -11.73 22.59 18.10
N ARG A 37 -11.39 21.68 17.21
CA ARG A 37 -10.02 21.23 16.97
C ARG A 37 -9.74 21.15 15.47
N ILE A 38 -8.54 21.53 15.09
CA ILE A 38 -8.00 21.37 13.74
C ILE A 38 -6.81 20.42 13.83
N GLY A 39 -6.80 19.37 13.04
CA GLY A 39 -5.69 18.44 12.92
C GLY A 39 -5.05 18.58 11.54
N LEU A 40 -3.73 18.55 11.51
CA LEU A 40 -2.94 18.43 10.30
C LEU A 40 -2.04 17.21 10.43
N TYR A 41 -1.93 16.41 9.38
CA TYR A 41 -1.00 15.29 9.37
C TYR A 41 -0.36 15.10 8.01
N VAL A 42 0.79 14.49 8.05
CA VAL A 42 1.55 14.09 6.88
C VAL A 42 2.07 12.66 7.09
N ASN A 43 1.92 11.82 6.08
CA ASN A 43 2.58 10.53 6.01
C ASN A 43 3.63 10.58 4.91
N THR A 44 4.84 10.17 5.23
CA THR A 44 5.88 9.99 4.21
C THR A 44 5.50 8.86 3.25
N PRO A 45 6.18 8.73 2.11
CA PRO A 45 6.15 7.50 1.35
C PRO A 45 6.44 6.29 2.23
N THR A 46 5.75 5.17 1.98
CA THR A 46 6.18 3.88 2.51
C THR A 46 7.23 3.32 1.57
N TRP A 47 8.40 3.06 2.09
CA TRP A 47 9.49 2.41 1.35
C TRP A 47 9.35 0.91 1.51
N TYR A 48 8.81 0.27 0.47
CA TYR A 48 8.67 -1.19 0.42
C TYR A 48 9.89 -1.82 -0.22
N ASP A 49 10.35 -2.93 0.39
CA ASP A 49 11.31 -3.88 -0.17
C ASP A 49 10.60 -5.22 -0.31
N LEU A 50 10.43 -5.69 -1.54
CA LEU A 50 9.52 -6.76 -1.90
C LEU A 50 10.23 -7.81 -2.74
N THR A 51 9.89 -9.08 -2.52
CA THR A 51 10.29 -10.22 -3.35
C THR A 51 9.04 -10.88 -3.92
N LEU A 52 8.96 -10.95 -5.24
CA LEU A 52 7.95 -11.70 -5.97
C LEU A 52 8.52 -13.08 -6.27
N SER A 53 7.95 -14.12 -5.69
CA SER A 53 8.25 -15.52 -5.99
C SER A 53 7.17 -16.08 -6.91
N SER A 54 7.58 -16.65 -8.02
CA SER A 54 6.71 -17.31 -9.00
C SER A 54 7.12 -18.75 -9.17
N ALA A 55 6.16 -19.66 -9.12
CA ALA A 55 6.34 -21.08 -9.43
C ALA A 55 5.27 -21.49 -10.45
N ASN A 56 5.71 -22.05 -11.56
CA ASN A 56 4.86 -22.56 -12.63
C ASN A 56 5.18 -24.03 -12.85
N ASP A 57 4.16 -24.90 -12.79
CA ASP A 57 4.27 -26.32 -13.11
C ASP A 57 3.30 -26.66 -14.24
N VAL A 58 3.79 -27.38 -15.24
CA VAL A 58 2.99 -27.87 -16.37
C VAL A 58 3.17 -29.38 -16.47
N THR A 59 2.07 -30.08 -16.33
CA THR A 59 2.00 -31.54 -16.49
C THR A 59 1.26 -31.85 -17.76
N MET A 60 1.88 -32.56 -18.70
CA MET A 60 1.28 -33.09 -19.91
C MET A 60 1.18 -34.58 -19.80
N THR A 61 -0.01 -35.12 -19.98
CA THR A 61 -0.26 -36.57 -19.97
C THR A 61 -0.89 -36.99 -21.29
N ASP A 62 -0.27 -37.98 -21.95
CA ASP A 62 -0.78 -38.62 -23.15
C ASP A 62 -0.72 -40.15 -23.04
N ALA A 63 -1.07 -40.87 -24.10
CA ALA A 63 -1.02 -42.33 -24.13
C ALA A 63 0.40 -42.90 -24.02
N ALA A 64 1.45 -42.11 -24.21
CA ALA A 64 2.85 -42.51 -24.13
C ALA A 64 3.45 -42.27 -22.74
N GLY A 65 2.81 -41.43 -21.90
CA GLY A 65 3.26 -41.14 -20.52
C GLY A 65 2.90 -39.76 -20.04
N SER A 66 3.49 -39.36 -18.90
CA SER A 66 3.37 -38.04 -18.31
C SER A 66 4.71 -37.30 -18.34
N LEU A 67 4.69 -36.06 -18.78
CA LEU A 67 5.83 -35.14 -18.74
C LEU A 67 5.46 -33.99 -17.76
N ASP A 68 6.32 -33.83 -16.76
CA ASP A 68 6.19 -32.78 -15.76
C ASP A 68 7.35 -31.79 -15.86
N LYS A 69 7.09 -30.50 -15.91
CA LYS A 69 8.09 -29.45 -15.99
C LYS A 69 7.71 -28.25 -15.17
N GLY A 70 8.51 -27.99 -14.12
CA GLY A 70 8.36 -26.82 -13.25
C GLY A 70 9.46 -25.78 -13.47
N GLN A 71 9.11 -24.52 -13.25
CA GLN A 71 10.03 -23.39 -13.21
C GLN A 71 9.72 -22.51 -12.02
N LYS A 72 10.77 -22.07 -11.31
CA LYS A 72 10.67 -21.11 -10.23
C LYS A 72 11.53 -19.89 -10.53
N ALA A 73 11.05 -18.71 -10.16
CA ALA A 73 11.79 -17.47 -10.30
C ALA A 73 11.46 -16.55 -9.14
N ASP A 74 12.47 -15.88 -8.60
CA ASP A 74 12.35 -14.83 -7.60
C ASP A 74 12.79 -13.50 -8.23
N TYR A 75 12.03 -12.45 -7.94
CA TYR A 75 12.29 -11.10 -8.42
C TYR A 75 12.18 -10.09 -7.30
N ASP A 76 13.29 -9.45 -6.96
CA ASP A 76 13.36 -8.42 -5.93
C ASP A 76 13.13 -7.04 -6.54
N TYR A 77 12.24 -6.25 -5.92
CA TYR A 77 11.93 -4.90 -6.36
C TYR A 77 11.55 -4.01 -5.17
N LYS A 78 11.59 -2.69 -5.38
CA LYS A 78 11.18 -1.72 -4.36
C LYS A 78 10.06 -0.86 -4.90
N VAL A 79 9.14 -0.48 -4.00
CA VAL A 79 8.04 0.43 -4.32
C VAL A 79 7.99 1.52 -3.26
N TYR A 80 8.05 2.77 -3.72
CA TYR A 80 7.88 3.93 -2.86
C TYR A 80 6.51 4.53 -3.13
N THR A 81 5.65 4.49 -2.10
CA THR A 81 4.29 5.06 -2.20
C THR A 81 4.33 6.58 -2.17
N PRO A 82 3.24 7.27 -2.57
CA PRO A 82 3.20 8.72 -2.51
C PRO A 82 3.10 9.25 -1.07
N TRP A 83 3.43 10.53 -0.93
CA TRP A 83 3.08 11.30 0.26
C TRP A 83 1.57 11.39 0.44
N LYS A 84 1.12 11.43 1.70
CA LYS A 84 -0.27 11.70 2.06
C LYS A 84 -0.34 12.89 2.99
N PHE A 85 -1.25 13.79 2.68
CA PHE A 85 -1.50 14.99 3.47
C PHE A 85 -2.95 14.99 3.90
N GLY A 86 -3.21 15.29 5.18
CA GLY A 86 -4.56 15.31 5.68
C GLY A 86 -4.82 16.51 6.58
N VAL A 87 -6.05 17.01 6.48
CA VAL A 87 -6.60 18.05 7.34
C VAL A 87 -7.85 17.49 8.00
N SER A 88 -7.95 17.64 9.30
CA SER A 88 -9.07 17.16 10.10
C SER A 88 -9.70 18.31 10.87
N LEU A 89 -11.01 18.29 10.96
CA LEU A 89 -11.80 19.18 11.82
C LEU A 89 -12.59 18.32 12.80
N GLY A 90 -12.59 18.73 14.07
CA GLY A 90 -13.34 18.04 15.11
C GLY A 90 -14.06 19.03 16.00
N HIS A 91 -15.29 18.71 16.38
CA HIS A 91 -16.08 19.51 17.30
C HIS A 91 -16.96 18.63 18.19
N THR A 92 -17.09 19.02 19.46
CA THR A 92 -17.98 18.34 20.39
C THR A 92 -19.09 19.30 20.80
N LEU A 93 -20.34 18.89 20.64
CA LEU A 93 -21.53 19.65 20.98
C LEU A 93 -22.17 19.08 22.25
N ALA A 94 -22.54 19.96 23.18
CA ALA A 94 -23.23 19.61 24.41
C ALA A 94 -22.60 18.46 25.23
N GLY A 95 -21.32 18.17 25.02
CA GLY A 95 -20.63 17.09 25.72
C GLY A 95 -21.04 15.66 25.33
N CYS A 96 -22.06 15.50 24.48
CA CYS A 96 -22.59 14.19 24.08
C CYS A 96 -22.53 13.89 22.59
N LEU A 97 -22.31 14.88 21.73
CA LEU A 97 -22.21 14.70 20.28
C LEU A 97 -20.84 15.17 19.78
N ALA A 98 -20.01 14.24 19.31
CA ALA A 98 -18.75 14.55 18.63
C ALA A 98 -18.92 14.42 17.11
N LEU A 99 -18.46 15.42 16.37
CA LEU A 99 -18.44 15.46 14.92
C LEU A 99 -17.00 15.57 14.44
N GLY A 100 -16.68 14.86 13.37
CA GLY A 100 -15.37 14.88 12.73
C GLY A 100 -15.46 14.85 11.22
N ALA A 101 -14.61 15.63 10.57
CA ALA A 101 -14.39 15.57 9.13
C ALA A 101 -12.90 15.55 8.85
N THR A 102 -12.47 14.70 7.92
CA THR A 102 -11.07 14.63 7.49
C THR A 102 -11.02 14.61 5.98
N TYR A 103 -10.22 15.49 5.42
CA TYR A 103 -9.84 15.49 4.01
C TYR A 103 -8.40 15.00 3.88
N GLU A 104 -8.18 14.01 3.03
CA GLU A 104 -6.87 13.44 2.73
C GLU A 104 -6.60 13.53 1.24
N TYR A 105 -5.39 13.89 0.87
CA TYR A 105 -4.92 13.91 -0.51
C TYR A 105 -3.64 13.08 -0.66
N SER A 106 -3.58 12.30 -1.73
CA SER A 106 -2.40 11.52 -2.12
C SER A 106 -2.31 11.41 -3.64
N ASP A 107 -1.15 11.71 -4.23
CA ASP A 107 -0.93 11.58 -5.68
C ASP A 107 -0.31 10.23 -6.02
N TYR A 108 -1.16 9.25 -6.36
CA TYR A 108 -0.72 7.90 -6.73
C TYR A 108 0.05 7.85 -8.06
N GLY A 109 -0.01 8.88 -8.88
CA GLY A 109 0.84 9.02 -10.07
C GLY A 109 2.32 9.25 -9.75
N SER A 110 2.65 9.57 -8.49
CA SER A 110 4.02 9.76 -8.00
C SER A 110 4.65 8.52 -7.35
N ILE A 111 4.01 7.35 -7.43
CA ILE A 111 4.62 6.09 -7.02
C ILE A 111 5.92 5.88 -7.79
N ASP A 112 7.00 5.53 -7.09
CA ASP A 112 8.30 5.18 -7.69
C ASP A 112 8.53 3.67 -7.56
N ASN A 113 8.38 2.98 -8.69
CA ASN A 113 8.73 1.57 -8.83
C ASN A 113 10.22 1.50 -9.15
N ARG A 114 10.94 0.65 -8.44
CA ARG A 114 12.40 0.54 -8.54
C ARG A 114 12.80 -0.92 -8.74
N ILE A 115 13.77 -1.12 -9.60
CA ILE A 115 14.40 -2.41 -9.85
C ILE A 115 15.73 -2.48 -9.10
N ASN A 116 16.14 -3.68 -8.73
CA ASN A 116 17.45 -3.91 -8.15
C ASN A 116 18.50 -3.95 -9.26
N ASP A 117 19.49 -3.07 -9.18
CA ASP A 117 20.61 -2.96 -10.13
C ASP A 117 21.87 -3.70 -9.63
N GLY A 118 21.68 -4.71 -8.80
CA GLY A 118 22.79 -5.37 -8.12
C GLY A 118 23.20 -4.63 -6.85
N GLY A 119 24.45 -4.75 -6.47
CA GLY A 119 25.00 -4.09 -5.29
C GLY A 119 26.53 -4.08 -5.32
N TYR A 120 27.10 -3.44 -4.36
CA TYR A 120 28.54 -3.36 -4.17
C TYR A 120 28.93 -3.64 -2.70
N TYR A 121 30.15 -4.07 -2.50
CA TYR A 121 30.76 -4.16 -1.18
C TYR A 121 31.54 -2.86 -0.91
N ASP A 122 31.39 -2.32 0.28
CA ASP A 122 32.24 -1.22 0.73
C ASP A 122 33.63 -1.71 1.19
N ASP A 123 34.49 -0.78 1.58
CA ASP A 123 35.83 -1.09 2.08
C ASP A 123 35.83 -1.93 3.37
N TRP A 124 34.67 -2.02 4.07
CA TRP A 124 34.47 -2.79 5.29
C TRP A 124 33.75 -4.12 5.05
N SER A 125 33.59 -4.52 3.76
CA SER A 125 32.90 -5.74 3.32
C SER A 125 31.40 -5.79 3.64
N TYR A 126 30.75 -4.64 3.82
CA TYR A 126 29.31 -4.54 3.88
C TYR A 126 28.71 -4.48 2.47
N TYR A 127 27.70 -5.31 2.23
CA TYR A 127 27.00 -5.33 0.94
C TYR A 127 25.90 -4.28 0.92
N PHE A 128 25.95 -3.36 -0.04
CA PHE A 128 24.92 -2.37 -0.29
C PHE A 128 24.18 -2.69 -1.57
N GLN A 129 22.90 -3.01 -1.45
CA GLN A 129 22.03 -3.24 -2.60
C GLN A 129 21.65 -1.91 -3.25
N GLN A 130 21.93 -1.77 -4.54
CA GLN A 130 21.52 -0.61 -5.32
C GLN A 130 20.18 -0.87 -6.01
N SER A 131 19.40 0.19 -6.14
CA SER A 131 18.16 0.17 -6.88
C SER A 131 18.01 1.44 -7.71
N SER A 132 17.50 1.32 -8.93
CA SER A 132 17.18 2.44 -9.80
C SER A 132 15.70 2.52 -10.10
N SER A 133 15.20 3.73 -10.41
CA SER A 133 13.81 3.93 -10.81
C SER A 133 13.53 3.22 -12.14
N ASP A 134 12.50 2.38 -12.18
CA ASP A 134 11.98 1.82 -13.42
C ASP A 134 11.22 2.90 -14.21
N ARG A 135 11.92 3.53 -15.16
CA ARG A 135 11.37 4.63 -15.95
C ARG A 135 10.16 4.23 -16.78
N THR A 136 10.08 3.00 -17.25
CA THR A 136 8.99 2.51 -18.08
C THR A 136 7.74 2.29 -17.24
N MET A 137 7.89 1.57 -16.14
CA MET A 137 6.81 1.34 -15.19
C MET A 137 6.28 2.64 -14.59
N ASN A 138 7.19 3.55 -14.19
CA ASN A 138 6.82 4.82 -13.57
C ASN A 138 6.12 5.77 -14.58
N ARG A 139 6.49 5.72 -15.86
CA ARG A 139 5.76 6.45 -16.89
C ARG A 139 4.34 5.92 -17.06
N HIS A 140 4.17 4.61 -17.08
CA HIS A 140 2.85 3.97 -17.14
C HIS A 140 2.02 4.31 -15.89
N THR A 141 2.61 4.19 -14.71
CA THR A 141 1.98 4.56 -13.42
C THR A 141 1.47 5.99 -13.46
N LYS A 142 2.33 6.96 -13.86
CA LYS A 142 1.98 8.37 -13.96
C LYS A 142 0.89 8.67 -14.98
N SER A 143 0.82 7.92 -16.08
CA SER A 143 -0.22 8.08 -17.09
C SER A 143 -1.57 7.51 -16.67
N THR A 144 -1.57 6.46 -15.84
CA THR A 144 -2.75 5.69 -15.45
C THR A 144 -3.31 6.14 -14.11
N LEU A 145 -2.46 6.36 -13.11
CA LEU A 145 -2.86 6.75 -11.77
C LEU A 145 -2.86 8.27 -11.61
N LYS A 146 -3.77 8.75 -10.77
CA LYS A 146 -4.04 10.17 -10.52
C LYS A 146 -3.96 10.47 -9.03
N GLY A 147 -3.98 11.76 -8.70
CA GLY A 147 -4.22 12.20 -7.33
C GLY A 147 -5.62 11.80 -6.85
N VAL A 148 -5.69 11.30 -5.64
CA VAL A 148 -6.93 10.87 -4.99
C VAL A 148 -7.21 11.77 -3.80
N SER A 149 -8.44 12.30 -3.76
CA SER A 149 -8.99 13.05 -2.63
C SER A 149 -9.99 12.18 -1.90
N THR A 150 -9.79 12.01 -0.60
CA THR A 150 -10.68 11.23 0.25
C THR A 150 -11.30 12.12 1.30
N LEU A 151 -12.62 12.11 1.42
CA LEU A 151 -13.37 12.79 2.48
C LEU A 151 -13.93 11.74 3.44
N LYS A 152 -13.55 11.85 4.71
CA LYS A 152 -14.04 10.99 5.79
C LYS A 152 -14.87 11.82 6.73
N LEU A 153 -16.09 11.38 7.03
CA LEU A 153 -16.98 12.01 7.98
C LEU A 153 -17.25 11.04 9.13
N GLY A 154 -17.28 11.57 10.35
CA GLY A 154 -17.53 10.77 11.54
C GLY A 154 -18.44 11.49 12.52
N MET A 155 -19.29 10.74 13.20
CA MET A 155 -20.16 11.22 14.26
C MET A 155 -20.18 10.18 15.39
N GLU A 156 -20.07 10.64 16.60
CA GLU A 156 -20.31 9.86 17.80
C GLU A 156 -21.36 10.56 18.67
N PHE A 157 -22.44 9.87 18.97
CA PHE A 157 -23.46 10.32 19.89
C PHE A 157 -23.44 9.48 21.16
N LYS A 158 -23.17 10.10 22.29
CA LYS A 158 -23.03 9.46 23.60
C LYS A 158 -23.98 10.13 24.62
N PRO A 159 -25.27 9.73 24.62
CA PRO A 159 -26.27 10.32 25.54
C PRO A 159 -26.04 9.92 27.00
N MET A 160 -25.39 8.77 27.23
CA MET A 160 -25.08 8.23 28.57
C MET A 160 -23.65 7.65 28.57
N PRO A 161 -22.96 7.57 29.73
CA PRO A 161 -21.59 7.06 29.81
C PRO A 161 -21.42 5.65 29.25
N GLU A 162 -22.44 4.81 29.39
CA GLU A 162 -22.44 3.39 29.03
C GLU A 162 -22.89 3.12 27.59
N PHE A 163 -23.44 4.12 26.88
CA PHE A 163 -24.01 3.92 25.54
C PHE A 163 -23.48 4.95 24.54
N SER A 164 -22.97 4.45 23.42
CA SER A 164 -22.53 5.30 22.31
C SER A 164 -22.95 4.73 20.94
N ILE A 165 -23.38 5.63 20.07
CA ILE A 165 -23.65 5.32 18.65
C ILE A 165 -22.59 6.03 17.83
N ARG A 166 -21.94 5.29 16.91
CA ARG A 166 -20.94 5.83 15.99
C ARG A 166 -21.36 5.59 14.56
N LEU A 167 -21.27 6.63 13.74
CA LEU A 167 -21.50 6.57 12.29
C LEU A 167 -20.30 7.15 11.59
N GLY A 168 -19.92 6.54 10.46
CA GLY A 168 -18.82 6.99 9.62
C GLY A 168 -19.16 6.83 8.15
N TYR A 169 -18.64 7.75 7.35
CA TYR A 169 -18.69 7.72 5.89
C TYR A 169 -17.31 8.01 5.35
N ASN A 170 -16.92 7.25 4.30
CA ASN A 170 -15.64 7.37 3.59
C ASN A 170 -15.84 7.16 2.08
#